data_8a0e84ebad37055c1bc2fddbcb0da52d
#
_entry.id   8a0e84ebad37055c1bc2fddbcb0da52d
#
_cell.length_a   1.000
_cell.length_b   1.000
_cell.length_c   1.000
_cell.angle_alpha   90.00
_cell.angle_beta   90.00
_cell.angle_gamma   90.00
#
_symmetry.space_group_name_H-M   'P 1'
#
loop_
_entity.id
_entity.type
_entity.pdbx_description
1 polymer ?
#
loop_
_entity_poly.entity_id
_entity_poly.type
_entity_poly.pdbx_seq_one_letter_code
_entity_poly.pdbx_strand_id
1 'polypeptide(L)'
;MLSKLNKKIERVFKEEPKEVNCKEYVDHMDIHQPFVCVGYKMDACKTKAEAFEKDFAVNMWLDSIMGPLNPKFQEWLDQRIFTQFVGAEADFTLDHSYILFYAQTVNPNAFIELVNELVQNKSISDEDYQSLHAQAIANNLRGLDHFDGLANDLLRSHFEEYDYIENLNSIQNMKIEQVHAYIKDLDFSHSCVTKILPNDSI
;
A
#
# COMPACT_ATOMS: atom_id res chain seq x y z
N MET A 1 1.51 38.76 20.15
CA MET A 1 2.09 38.77 18.80
C MET A 1 1.63 37.58 17.95
N LEU A 2 0.42 37.03 18.20
CA LEU A 2 -0.15 35.87 17.51
C LEU A 2 -1.30 36.22 16.53
N SER A 3 -1.60 37.51 16.33
CA SER A 3 -2.77 37.95 15.57
C SER A 3 -2.57 38.09 14.04
N LYS A 4 -1.44 37.66 13.48
CA LYS A 4 -1.15 37.77 12.04
C LYS A 4 -1.20 36.44 11.27
N LEU A 5 -1.62 35.32 11.89
CA LEU A 5 -1.69 34.00 11.27
C LEU A 5 -3.10 33.59 10.82
N ASN A 6 -3.96 34.54 10.53
CA ASN A 6 -5.31 34.26 10.01
C ASN A 6 -5.36 34.05 8.47
N LYS A 7 -4.28 33.62 7.85
CA LYS A 7 -4.37 33.09 6.49
C LYS A 7 -4.46 31.57 6.59
N LYS A 8 -5.63 31.03 6.29
CA LYS A 8 -5.80 29.58 6.04
C LYS A 8 -4.79 29.22 4.95
N ILE A 9 -3.82 28.37 5.29
CA ILE A 9 -2.85 27.84 4.33
C ILE A 9 -3.60 26.75 3.57
N GLU A 10 -3.91 26.99 2.32
CA GLU A 10 -4.45 25.97 1.43
C GLU A 10 -3.28 25.22 0.78
N ARG A 11 -3.28 23.91 0.91
CA ARG A 11 -2.37 23.06 0.14
C ARG A 11 -2.89 22.99 -1.29
N VAL A 12 -2.07 23.41 -2.24
CA VAL A 12 -2.36 23.28 -3.67
C VAL A 12 -1.48 22.16 -4.20
N PHE A 13 -2.11 21.07 -4.59
CA PHE A 13 -1.43 19.96 -5.27
C PHE A 13 -1.51 20.22 -6.78
N LYS A 14 -0.41 19.94 -7.48
CA LYS A 14 -0.41 19.96 -8.94
C LYS A 14 -1.08 18.68 -9.44
N GLU A 15 -1.93 18.82 -10.45
CA GLU A 15 -2.40 17.67 -11.19
C GLU A 15 -1.20 16.85 -11.70
N GLU A 16 -1.16 15.59 -11.34
CA GLU A 16 -0.15 14.68 -11.83
C GLU A 16 -0.64 13.99 -13.11
N PRO A 17 0.24 13.89 -14.15
CA PRO A 17 -0.11 13.12 -15.35
C PRO A 17 -0.35 11.67 -14.97
N LYS A 18 -1.25 10.97 -15.69
CA LYS A 18 -1.48 9.52 -15.52
C LYS A 18 -0.23 8.69 -15.84
N GLU A 19 0.53 9.16 -16.80
CA GLU A 19 1.74 8.49 -17.26
C GLU A 19 2.85 8.53 -16.21
N VAL A 20 3.65 7.47 -16.15
CA VAL A 20 4.88 7.44 -15.34
C VAL A 20 6.01 8.14 -16.09
N ASN A 21 6.82 8.93 -15.39
CA ASN A 21 7.97 9.61 -16.00
C ASN A 21 9.03 8.65 -16.56
N CYS A 22 9.19 7.49 -15.91
CA CYS A 22 10.18 6.50 -16.25
C CYS A 22 9.60 5.11 -16.02
N LYS A 23 9.76 4.21 -16.98
CA LYS A 23 9.30 2.82 -16.85
C LYS A 23 10.27 1.95 -16.06
N GLU A 24 11.56 2.28 -16.12
CA GLU A 24 12.60 1.58 -15.39
C GLU A 24 13.67 2.57 -14.96
N TYR A 25 14.08 2.48 -13.70
CA TYR A 25 15.19 3.23 -13.14
C TYR A 25 16.16 2.27 -12.47
N VAL A 26 17.44 2.38 -12.76
CA VAL A 26 18.51 1.57 -12.18
C VAL A 26 19.55 2.48 -11.56
N ASP A 27 19.91 2.20 -10.30
CA ASP A 27 20.97 2.89 -9.59
C ASP A 27 21.89 1.89 -8.90
N HIS A 28 23.09 2.32 -8.51
CA HIS A 28 24.07 1.49 -7.83
C HIS A 28 24.47 2.12 -6.50
N MET A 29 24.42 1.31 -5.43
CA MET A 29 24.72 1.77 -4.07
C MET A 29 25.61 0.76 -3.35
N ASP A 30 26.18 1.18 -2.22
CA ASP A 30 26.94 0.30 -1.33
C ASP A 30 25.98 -0.58 -0.51
N ILE A 31 25.42 -1.59 -1.15
CA ILE A 31 24.51 -2.57 -0.58
C ILE A 31 24.99 -3.99 -0.91
N HIS A 32 24.64 -4.97 -0.04
CA HIS A 32 25.05 -6.35 -0.25
C HIS A 32 24.14 -7.13 -1.20
N GLN A 33 22.89 -6.77 -1.26
CA GLN A 33 21.88 -7.44 -2.09
C GLN A 33 21.06 -6.42 -2.86
N PRO A 34 20.67 -6.72 -4.11
CA PRO A 34 19.78 -5.87 -4.87
C PRO A 34 18.48 -5.61 -4.14
N PHE A 35 17.99 -4.39 -4.28
CA PHE A 35 16.66 -3.98 -3.86
C PHE A 35 15.83 -3.65 -5.11
N VAL A 36 14.62 -4.16 -5.16
CA VAL A 36 13.68 -3.94 -6.27
C VAL A 36 12.37 -3.38 -5.73
N CYS A 37 11.84 -2.39 -6.43
CA CYS A 37 10.51 -1.88 -6.22
C CYS A 37 9.74 -1.86 -7.55
N VAL A 38 8.54 -2.44 -7.57
CA VAL A 38 7.59 -2.35 -8.69
C VAL A 38 6.44 -1.48 -8.22
N GLY A 39 6.35 -0.29 -8.78
CA GLY A 39 5.30 0.69 -8.44
C GLY A 39 4.26 0.79 -9.56
N TYR A 40 3.02 0.97 -9.16
CA TYR A 40 1.89 1.23 -10.04
C TYR A 40 1.21 2.52 -9.62
N LYS A 41 1.07 3.45 -10.56
CA LYS A 41 0.33 4.68 -10.33
C LYS A 41 -1.16 4.39 -10.47
N MET A 42 -1.94 4.88 -9.52
CA MET A 42 -3.40 4.69 -9.45
C MET A 42 -4.13 6.03 -9.61
N ASP A 43 -5.39 5.97 -10.00
CA ASP A 43 -6.24 7.15 -10.00
C ASP A 43 -6.53 7.61 -8.56
N ALA A 44 -6.44 8.92 -8.32
CA ALA A 44 -6.80 9.54 -7.04
C ALA A 44 -8.28 9.34 -6.73
N CYS A 45 -8.61 9.23 -5.44
CA CYS A 45 -9.96 9.06 -4.96
C CYS A 45 -10.75 10.36 -4.99
N LYS A 46 -12.08 10.27 -5.08
CA LYS A 46 -12.97 11.45 -5.15
C LYS A 46 -13.34 11.99 -3.77
N THR A 47 -13.38 11.13 -2.77
CA THR A 47 -13.74 11.48 -1.39
C THR A 47 -12.78 10.83 -0.40
N LYS A 48 -12.67 11.40 0.81
CA LYS A 48 -11.85 10.85 1.89
C LYS A 48 -12.36 9.50 2.36
N ALA A 49 -13.67 9.29 2.40
CA ALA A 49 -14.26 8.01 2.76
C ALA A 49 -13.90 6.93 1.74
N GLU A 50 -14.01 7.23 0.43
CA GLU A 50 -13.57 6.31 -0.62
C GLU A 50 -12.09 5.98 -0.50
N ALA A 51 -11.23 6.99 -0.28
CA ALA A 51 -9.80 6.80 -0.12
C ALA A 51 -9.48 5.86 1.03
N PHE A 52 -10.09 6.08 2.19
CA PHE A 52 -9.89 5.27 3.38
C PHE A 52 -10.35 3.82 3.20
N GLU A 53 -11.56 3.62 2.65
CA GLU A 53 -12.09 2.28 2.42
C GLU A 53 -11.29 1.52 1.34
N LYS A 54 -10.92 2.20 0.26
CA LYS A 54 -10.13 1.62 -0.82
C LYS A 54 -8.73 1.27 -0.36
N ASP A 55 -8.09 2.16 0.41
CA ASP A 55 -6.78 1.91 1.01
C ASP A 55 -6.79 0.65 1.87
N PHE A 56 -7.76 0.54 2.78
CA PHE A 56 -7.92 -0.64 3.62
C PHE A 56 -8.18 -1.92 2.81
N ALA A 57 -9.11 -1.87 1.86
CA ALA A 57 -9.48 -3.03 1.04
C ALA A 57 -8.32 -3.53 0.17
N VAL A 58 -7.57 -2.60 -0.43
CA VAL A 58 -6.44 -2.95 -1.30
C VAL A 58 -5.26 -3.47 -0.49
N ASN A 59 -4.92 -2.85 0.66
CA ASN A 59 -3.87 -3.36 1.53
C ASN A 59 -4.21 -4.77 2.06
N MET A 60 -5.47 -5.05 2.42
CA MET A 60 -5.91 -6.40 2.78
C MET A 60 -5.70 -7.41 1.64
N TRP A 61 -6.02 -7.04 0.42
CA TRP A 61 -5.77 -7.89 -0.74
C TRP A 61 -4.27 -8.11 -0.97
N LEU A 62 -3.45 -7.06 -0.84
CA LEU A 62 -1.99 -7.16 -0.96
C LEU A 62 -1.41 -8.13 0.08
N ASP A 63 -1.88 -8.08 1.32
CA ASP A 63 -1.50 -9.01 2.38
C ASP A 63 -1.87 -10.46 2.03
N SER A 64 -3.00 -10.69 1.35
CA SER A 64 -3.40 -12.03 0.93
C SER A 64 -2.55 -12.60 -0.21
N ILE A 65 -2.09 -11.76 -1.14
CA ILE A 65 -1.34 -12.23 -2.31
C ILE A 65 0.19 -12.24 -2.09
N MET A 66 0.74 -11.33 -1.27
CA MET A 66 2.18 -11.20 -1.04
C MET A 66 2.57 -11.48 0.43
N GLY A 67 1.61 -11.60 1.33
CA GLY A 67 1.87 -11.85 2.75
C GLY A 67 2.10 -13.32 3.11
N PRO A 68 2.47 -13.59 4.37
CA PRO A 68 2.72 -14.95 4.87
C PRO A 68 1.52 -15.89 4.86
N LEU A 69 0.30 -15.37 4.68
CA LEU A 69 -0.91 -16.18 4.51
C LEU A 69 -0.97 -16.86 3.14
N ASN A 70 -0.24 -16.34 2.14
CA ASN A 70 -0.20 -16.97 0.83
C ASN A 70 0.48 -18.34 0.91
N PRO A 71 -0.16 -19.43 0.46
CA PRO A 71 0.40 -20.77 0.52
C PRO A 71 1.75 -20.93 -0.19
N LYS A 72 2.03 -20.10 -1.20
CA LYS A 72 3.28 -20.12 -1.96
C LYS A 72 4.39 -19.26 -1.34
N PHE A 73 4.10 -18.49 -0.28
CA PHE A 73 5.07 -17.55 0.30
C PHE A 73 6.37 -18.23 0.70
N GLN A 74 6.28 -19.38 1.38
CA GLN A 74 7.46 -20.15 1.79
C GLN A 74 8.24 -20.70 0.59
N GLU A 75 7.55 -21.15 -0.45
CA GLU A 75 8.17 -21.62 -1.69
C GLU A 75 8.99 -20.52 -2.37
N TRP A 76 8.46 -19.28 -2.44
CA TRP A 76 9.17 -18.14 -2.99
C TRP A 76 10.43 -17.76 -2.20
N LEU A 77 10.37 -17.88 -0.87
CA LEU A 77 11.54 -17.71 0.00
C LEU A 77 12.59 -18.79 -0.27
N ASP A 78 12.19 -20.06 -0.37
CA ASP A 78 13.08 -21.19 -0.61
C ASP A 78 13.74 -21.09 -2.00
N GLN A 79 13.01 -20.61 -2.99
CA GLN A 79 13.52 -20.31 -4.35
C GLN A 79 14.34 -19.01 -4.41
N ARG A 80 14.45 -18.26 -3.31
CA ARG A 80 15.17 -16.99 -3.22
C ARG A 80 14.68 -15.93 -4.22
N ILE A 81 13.39 -15.96 -4.56
CA ILE A 81 12.76 -14.89 -5.35
C ILE A 81 12.82 -13.58 -4.57
N PHE A 82 12.72 -13.65 -3.24
CA PHE A 82 12.98 -12.56 -2.32
C PHE A 82 13.57 -13.11 -1.00
N THR A 83 14.04 -12.21 -0.15
CA THR A 83 14.50 -12.54 1.20
C THR A 83 13.40 -12.22 2.23
N GLN A 84 13.74 -12.18 3.52
CA GLN A 84 12.80 -11.80 4.56
C GLN A 84 12.33 -10.32 4.46
N PHE A 85 13.07 -9.48 3.71
CA PHE A 85 12.65 -8.11 3.43
C PHE A 85 11.85 -8.09 2.13
N VAL A 86 10.56 -8.24 2.26
CA VAL A 86 9.58 -8.20 1.17
C VAL A 86 8.28 -7.61 1.70
N GLY A 87 7.56 -6.88 0.85
CA GLY A 87 6.26 -6.33 1.18
C GLY A 87 5.54 -5.75 -0.02
N ALA A 88 4.29 -5.45 0.22
CA ALA A 88 3.45 -4.69 -0.69
C ALA A 88 2.66 -3.68 0.14
N GLU A 89 2.41 -2.51 -0.44
CA GLU A 89 1.63 -1.45 0.20
C GLU A 89 0.85 -0.66 -0.84
N ALA A 90 -0.26 -0.11 -0.43
CA ALA A 90 -1.04 0.84 -1.20
C ALA A 90 -1.26 2.10 -0.39
N ASP A 91 -1.33 3.24 -1.08
CA ASP A 91 -1.72 4.52 -0.50
C ASP A 91 -2.72 5.20 -1.46
N PHE A 92 -3.94 5.39 -0.99
CA PHE A 92 -5.02 6.02 -1.74
C PHE A 92 -5.42 7.34 -1.08
N THR A 93 -5.27 8.44 -1.83
CA THR A 93 -5.60 9.79 -1.36
C THR A 93 -6.41 10.56 -2.41
N LEU A 94 -6.71 11.83 -2.12
CA LEU A 94 -7.45 12.72 -3.04
C LEU A 94 -6.57 13.34 -4.13
N ASP A 95 -5.26 13.30 -3.97
CA ASP A 95 -4.29 13.99 -4.82
C ASP A 95 -3.30 13.04 -5.50
N HIS A 96 -3.04 11.89 -4.89
CA HIS A 96 -2.20 10.83 -5.46
C HIS A 96 -2.68 9.48 -4.98
N SER A 97 -2.34 8.42 -5.72
CA SER A 97 -2.54 7.05 -5.27
C SER A 97 -1.56 6.12 -5.96
N TYR A 98 -1.09 5.12 -5.24
CA TYR A 98 -0.13 4.15 -5.77
C TYR A 98 -0.25 2.80 -5.07
N ILE A 99 0.31 1.78 -5.72
CA ILE A 99 0.59 0.47 -5.15
C ILE A 99 2.07 0.17 -5.37
N LEU A 100 2.77 -0.28 -4.33
CA LEU A 100 4.17 -0.67 -4.37
C LEU A 100 4.33 -2.12 -3.96
N PHE A 101 5.20 -2.84 -4.69
CA PHE A 101 5.76 -4.13 -4.28
C PHE A 101 7.26 -3.97 -4.18
N TYR A 102 7.85 -4.37 -3.07
CA TYR A 102 9.28 -4.19 -2.86
C TYR A 102 9.92 -5.41 -2.21
N ALA A 103 11.16 -5.68 -2.56
CA ALA A 103 11.93 -6.77 -1.98
C ALA A 103 13.43 -6.57 -2.06
N GLN A 104 14.16 -7.16 -1.12
CA GLN A 104 15.54 -7.54 -1.33
C GLN A 104 15.58 -8.92 -1.99
N THR A 105 16.34 -9.05 -3.09
CA THR A 105 16.37 -10.28 -3.89
C THR A 105 17.71 -10.47 -4.58
N VAL A 106 18.11 -11.70 -4.76
CA VAL A 106 19.27 -12.05 -5.60
C VAL A 106 18.90 -12.12 -7.09
N ASN A 107 17.60 -12.16 -7.41
CA ASN A 107 17.10 -12.21 -8.78
C ASN A 107 15.98 -11.17 -9.00
N PRO A 108 16.34 -9.90 -9.28
CA PRO A 108 15.38 -8.83 -9.53
C PRO A 108 14.31 -9.16 -10.57
N ASN A 109 14.68 -9.85 -11.65
CA ASN A 109 13.72 -10.15 -12.71
C ASN A 109 12.69 -11.19 -12.27
N ALA A 110 13.07 -12.22 -11.51
CA ALA A 110 12.12 -13.20 -10.97
C ALA A 110 11.09 -12.55 -10.04
N PHE A 111 11.50 -11.55 -9.24
CA PHE A 111 10.56 -10.81 -8.40
C PHE A 111 9.59 -9.97 -9.23
N ILE A 112 10.08 -9.29 -10.29
CA ILE A 112 9.23 -8.51 -11.19
C ILE A 112 8.20 -9.41 -11.90
N GLU A 113 8.64 -10.59 -12.37
CA GLU A 113 7.75 -11.58 -13.00
C GLU A 113 6.68 -12.08 -12.01
N LEU A 114 7.07 -12.38 -10.77
CA LEU A 114 6.14 -12.75 -9.70
C LEU A 114 5.10 -11.66 -9.46
N VAL A 115 5.51 -10.40 -9.31
CA VAL A 115 4.58 -9.29 -9.10
C VAL A 115 3.60 -9.17 -10.27
N ASN A 116 4.10 -9.26 -11.52
CA ASN A 116 3.26 -9.22 -12.71
C ASN A 116 2.24 -10.37 -12.76
N GLU A 117 2.58 -11.55 -12.24
CA GLU A 117 1.65 -12.68 -12.11
C GLU A 117 0.60 -12.41 -11.03
N LEU A 118 1.03 -11.94 -9.85
CA LEU A 118 0.16 -11.72 -8.69
C LEU A 118 -0.92 -10.67 -8.96
N VAL A 119 -0.59 -9.57 -9.62
CA VAL A 119 -1.56 -8.50 -9.91
C VAL A 119 -2.64 -8.89 -10.92
N GLN A 120 -2.51 -10.03 -11.60
CA GLN A 120 -3.56 -10.59 -12.47
C GLN A 120 -4.70 -11.22 -11.65
N ASN A 121 -4.43 -11.67 -10.43
CA ASN A 121 -5.43 -12.25 -9.55
C ASN A 121 -6.10 -11.17 -8.70
N LYS A 122 -7.11 -10.50 -9.25
CA LYS A 122 -7.88 -9.45 -8.59
C LYS A 122 -9.01 -10.01 -7.73
N SER A 123 -8.65 -10.90 -6.80
CA SER A 123 -9.62 -11.50 -5.88
C SER A 123 -8.97 -11.86 -4.55
N ILE A 124 -9.77 -11.93 -3.50
CA ILE A 124 -9.39 -12.45 -2.19
C ILE A 124 -10.35 -13.61 -1.85
N SER A 125 -9.84 -14.66 -1.23
CA SER A 125 -10.68 -15.77 -0.79
C SER A 125 -11.52 -15.39 0.44
N ASP A 126 -12.65 -16.07 0.67
CA ASP A 126 -13.47 -15.87 1.87
C ASP A 126 -12.66 -16.14 3.15
N GLU A 127 -11.78 -17.14 3.14
CA GLU A 127 -10.94 -17.50 4.28
C GLU A 127 -9.91 -16.43 4.60
N ASP A 128 -9.19 -15.92 3.59
CA ASP A 128 -8.21 -14.85 3.75
C ASP A 128 -8.90 -13.56 4.21
N TYR A 129 -10.03 -13.21 3.58
CA TYR A 129 -10.81 -12.05 3.97
C TYR A 129 -11.23 -12.13 5.44
N GLN A 130 -11.82 -13.25 5.89
CA GLN A 130 -12.26 -13.41 7.29
C GLN A 130 -11.09 -13.28 8.26
N SER A 131 -9.95 -13.89 7.95
CA SER A 131 -8.75 -13.88 8.78
C SER A 131 -8.15 -12.47 8.89
N LEU A 132 -7.94 -11.80 7.75
CA LEU A 132 -7.34 -10.46 7.69
C LEU A 132 -8.28 -9.40 8.26
N HIS A 133 -9.57 -9.48 7.99
CA HIS A 133 -10.58 -8.57 8.54
C HIS A 133 -10.68 -8.69 10.07
N ALA A 134 -10.73 -9.91 10.60
CA ALA A 134 -10.72 -10.14 12.05
C ALA A 134 -9.42 -9.61 12.69
N GLN A 135 -8.27 -9.80 12.05
CA GLN A 135 -7.00 -9.26 12.51
C GLN A 135 -7.00 -7.73 12.54
N ALA A 136 -7.52 -7.09 11.50
CA ALA A 136 -7.62 -5.63 11.43
C ALA A 136 -8.52 -5.08 12.54
N ILE A 137 -9.70 -5.67 12.78
CA ILE A 137 -10.59 -5.29 13.88
C ILE A 137 -9.88 -5.43 15.23
N ALA A 138 -9.19 -6.56 15.46
CA ALA A 138 -8.46 -6.79 16.69
C ALA A 138 -7.30 -5.78 16.88
N ASN A 139 -6.62 -5.39 15.83
CA ASN A 139 -5.57 -4.37 15.87
C ASN A 139 -6.15 -2.99 16.19
N ASN A 140 -7.27 -2.62 15.56
CA ASN A 140 -7.97 -1.36 15.84
C ASN A 140 -8.41 -1.28 17.30
N LEU A 141 -9.02 -2.36 17.84
CA LEU A 141 -9.43 -2.41 19.25
C LEU A 141 -8.23 -2.27 20.20
N ARG A 142 -7.12 -2.95 19.91
CA ARG A 142 -5.87 -2.79 20.69
C ARG A 142 -5.30 -1.38 20.59
N GLY A 143 -5.41 -0.74 19.43
CA GLY A 143 -5.00 0.64 19.21
C GLY A 143 -5.72 1.64 20.12
N LEU A 144 -7.01 1.39 20.42
CA LEU A 144 -7.78 2.24 21.33
C LEU A 144 -7.28 2.21 22.79
N ASP A 145 -6.56 1.17 23.19
CA ASP A 145 -5.96 1.07 24.54
C ASP A 145 -4.64 1.87 24.65
N HIS A 146 -4.08 2.32 23.54
CA HIS A 146 -2.85 3.12 23.50
C HIS A 146 -3.18 4.61 23.44
N PHE A 147 -3.25 5.25 24.60
CA PHE A 147 -3.70 6.65 24.72
C PHE A 147 -2.94 7.64 23.81
N ASP A 148 -1.62 7.53 23.74
CA ASP A 148 -0.80 8.43 22.90
C ASP A 148 -1.07 8.21 21.40
N GLY A 149 -1.25 6.96 20.97
CA GLY A 149 -1.64 6.60 19.61
C GLY A 149 -3.00 7.17 19.27
N LEU A 150 -4.00 6.88 20.11
CA LEU A 150 -5.37 7.36 19.93
C LEU A 150 -5.45 8.90 19.89
N ALA A 151 -4.70 9.58 20.77
CA ALA A 151 -4.66 11.04 20.76
C ALA A 151 -4.09 11.60 19.45
N ASN A 152 -3.04 10.98 18.91
CA ASN A 152 -2.48 11.35 17.61
C ASN A 152 -3.47 11.08 16.46
N ASP A 153 -4.17 9.95 16.47
CA ASP A 153 -5.14 9.62 15.43
C ASP A 153 -6.35 10.56 15.45
N LEU A 154 -6.83 10.94 16.64
CA LEU A 154 -7.89 11.93 16.80
C LEU A 154 -7.45 13.33 16.37
N LEU A 155 -6.21 13.74 16.68
CA LEU A 155 -5.67 15.01 16.21
C LEU A 155 -5.52 15.02 14.69
N ARG A 156 -5.00 13.92 14.10
CA ARG A 156 -4.89 13.75 12.65
C ARG A 156 -6.26 13.85 11.98
N SER A 157 -7.26 13.14 12.51
CA SER A 157 -8.62 13.15 11.97
C SER A 157 -9.22 14.55 11.99
N HIS A 158 -8.96 15.31 13.06
CA HIS A 158 -9.42 16.70 13.16
C HIS A 158 -8.75 17.61 12.10
N PHE A 159 -7.42 17.50 11.90
CA PHE A 159 -6.71 18.32 10.92
C PHE A 159 -7.02 17.92 9.48
N GLU A 160 -7.28 16.66 9.24
CA GLU A 160 -7.62 16.12 7.93
C GLU A 160 -9.13 16.15 7.65
N GLU A 161 -9.93 16.64 8.59
CA GLU A 161 -11.39 16.83 8.46
C GLU A 161 -12.15 15.52 8.12
N TYR A 162 -11.86 14.43 8.84
CA TYR A 162 -12.64 13.18 8.80
C TYR A 162 -13.03 12.72 10.19
N ASP A 163 -14.02 11.82 10.29
CA ASP A 163 -14.43 11.21 11.57
C ASP A 163 -13.67 9.90 11.79
N TYR A 164 -12.81 9.87 12.80
CA TYR A 164 -12.03 8.68 13.15
C TYR A 164 -12.90 7.48 13.52
N ILE A 165 -13.96 7.71 14.28
CA ILE A 165 -14.86 6.63 14.73
C ILE A 165 -15.70 6.10 13.56
N GLU A 166 -16.16 6.98 12.68
CA GLU A 166 -16.88 6.58 11.47
C GLU A 166 -16.00 5.69 10.56
N ASN A 167 -14.72 6.05 10.41
CA ASN A 167 -13.75 5.25 9.67
C ASN A 167 -13.54 3.86 10.29
N LEU A 168 -13.40 3.75 11.63
CA LEU A 168 -13.31 2.45 12.30
C LEU A 168 -14.58 1.60 12.09
N ASN A 169 -15.74 2.23 12.13
CA ASN A 169 -17.02 1.56 11.89
C ASN A 169 -17.15 1.10 10.42
N SER A 170 -16.64 1.87 9.47
CA SER A 170 -16.67 1.47 8.05
C SER A 170 -15.81 0.23 7.81
N ILE A 171 -14.61 0.16 8.41
CA ILE A 171 -13.77 -1.06 8.37
C ILE A 171 -14.52 -2.24 8.99
N GLN A 172 -15.07 -2.07 10.19
CA GLN A 172 -15.75 -3.15 10.91
C GLN A 172 -16.93 -3.73 10.11
N ASN A 173 -17.63 -2.90 9.35
CA ASN A 173 -18.81 -3.29 8.58
C ASN A 173 -18.50 -3.58 7.09
N MET A 174 -17.26 -3.42 6.65
CA MET A 174 -16.86 -3.70 5.27
C MET A 174 -17.14 -5.15 4.94
N LYS A 175 -17.70 -5.40 3.76
CA LYS A 175 -18.01 -6.74 3.27
C LYS A 175 -17.05 -7.14 2.15
N ILE A 176 -16.86 -8.43 1.96
CA ILE A 176 -15.97 -8.98 0.92
C ILE A 176 -16.34 -8.48 -0.48
N GLU A 177 -17.64 -8.26 -0.76
CA GLU A 177 -18.09 -7.73 -2.04
C GLU A 177 -17.59 -6.31 -2.31
N GLN A 178 -17.44 -5.48 -1.26
CA GLN A 178 -16.85 -4.14 -1.36
C GLN A 178 -15.34 -4.24 -1.64
N VAL A 179 -14.65 -5.15 -0.96
CA VAL A 179 -13.22 -5.42 -1.21
C VAL A 179 -13.03 -5.85 -2.67
N HIS A 180 -13.81 -6.80 -3.16
CA HIS A 180 -13.76 -7.23 -4.56
C HIS A 180 -14.05 -6.09 -5.55
N ALA A 181 -14.99 -5.20 -5.24
CA ALA A 181 -15.30 -4.05 -6.09
C ALA A 181 -14.08 -3.12 -6.22
N TYR A 182 -13.42 -2.77 -5.11
CA TYR A 182 -12.23 -1.94 -5.11
C TYR A 182 -11.04 -2.57 -5.86
N ILE A 183 -10.81 -3.87 -5.67
CA ILE A 183 -9.70 -4.59 -6.32
C ILE A 183 -9.93 -4.70 -7.83
N LYS A 184 -11.16 -4.96 -8.25
CA LYS A 184 -11.50 -5.14 -9.66
C LYS A 184 -11.18 -3.92 -10.52
N ASP A 185 -11.37 -2.74 -9.95
CA ASP A 185 -11.20 -1.46 -10.65
C ASP A 185 -9.74 -0.97 -10.70
N LEU A 186 -8.78 -1.72 -10.12
CA LEU A 186 -7.37 -1.35 -10.16
C LEU A 186 -6.81 -1.47 -11.58
N ASP A 187 -6.12 -0.42 -12.05
CA ASP A 187 -5.43 -0.39 -13.34
C ASP A 187 -3.91 -0.47 -13.14
N PHE A 188 -3.32 -1.58 -13.57
CA PHE A 188 -1.88 -1.85 -13.48
C PHE A 188 -1.10 -1.47 -14.73
N SER A 189 -1.67 -0.69 -15.66
CA SER A 189 -1.02 -0.29 -16.90
C SER A 189 0.10 0.75 -16.73
N HIS A 190 0.04 1.56 -15.66
CA HIS A 190 0.97 2.65 -15.38
C HIS A 190 2.03 2.21 -14.36
N SER A 191 2.96 1.36 -14.78
CA SER A 191 4.00 0.79 -13.90
C SER A 191 5.37 1.44 -14.07
N CYS A 192 6.12 1.45 -12.98
CA CYS A 192 7.54 1.81 -12.93
C CYS A 192 8.31 0.77 -12.11
N VAL A 193 9.47 0.35 -12.60
CA VAL A 193 10.38 -0.55 -11.88
C VAL A 193 11.62 0.22 -11.46
N THR A 194 11.96 0.17 -10.17
CA THR A 194 13.22 0.70 -9.65
C THR A 194 14.09 -0.46 -9.16
N LYS A 195 15.34 -0.48 -9.59
CA LYS A 195 16.35 -1.44 -9.15
C LYS A 195 17.52 -0.69 -8.53
N ILE A 196 17.86 -1.02 -7.29
CA ILE A 196 19.10 -0.58 -6.66
C ILE A 196 20.01 -1.80 -6.61
N LEU A 197 21.13 -1.72 -7.30
CA LEU A 197 22.09 -2.81 -7.42
C LEU A 197 23.33 -2.52 -6.57
N PRO A 198 24.06 -3.56 -6.10
CA PRO A 198 25.36 -3.37 -5.49
C PRO A 198 26.31 -2.66 -6.45
N ASN A 199 27.20 -1.82 -5.91
CA ASN A 199 28.33 -1.31 -6.68
C ASN A 199 29.17 -2.49 -7.17
N ASP A 200 29.66 -2.41 -8.39
CA ASP A 200 30.66 -3.36 -8.88
C ASP A 200 31.85 -3.32 -7.92
N SER A 201 32.17 -4.48 -7.35
CA SER A 201 33.35 -4.62 -6.50
C SER A 201 34.58 -4.25 -7.33
N ILE A 202 35.24 -3.14 -6.98
CA ILE A 202 36.52 -2.73 -7.58
C ILE A 202 37.61 -3.76 -7.24
#